data_c3cf3be2e0523eb6f0dec7562dc569d6
#
_entry.id   c3cf3be2e0523eb6f0dec7562dc569d6
#
_cell.length_a   1.000
_cell.length_b   1.000
_cell.length_c   1.000
_cell.angle_alpha   90.00
_cell.angle_beta   90.00
_cell.angle_gamma   90.00
#
_symmetry.space_group_name_H-M   'P 1'
#
loop_
_entity.id
_entity.type
_entity.pdbx_description
1 polymer ?
#
loop_
_entity_poly.entity_id
_entity_poly.type
_entity_poly.pdbx_seq_one_letter_code
_entity_poly.pdbx_strand_id
1 'polypeptide(L)'
;MSIIEDNADEALGRRVRAEREGRGWSLAELAGRAGVSKAMLSKIERAEASPTAATLSRIATAYGLTMAALFEVASHSSRLQRAKDQPVWRDPK
;
A
#
# COMPACT_ATOMS: atom_id res chain seq x y z
N MET A 1 2.60 11.82 16.78
CA MET A 1 1.94 10.89 16.75
C MET A 1 1.17 10.78 15.59
N SER A 2 0.29 11.48 15.47
CA SER A 2 -0.50 11.37 14.36
C SER A 2 0.14 11.66 13.07
N ILE A 3 1.17 12.45 13.04
CA ILE A 3 1.86 12.77 11.81
C ILE A 3 2.42 11.53 11.17
N ILE A 4 3.00 10.66 11.96
CA ILE A 4 3.57 9.45 11.41
C ILE A 4 2.46 8.54 10.93
N GLU A 5 1.37 8.47 11.66
CA GLU A 5 0.27 7.65 11.25
C GLU A 5 -0.36 8.16 9.99
N ASP A 6 -0.49 9.46 9.87
CA ASP A 6 -1.07 10.06 8.69
C ASP A 6 -0.22 9.79 7.47
N ASN A 7 1.09 9.88 7.63
CA ASN A 7 1.99 9.61 6.53
C ASN A 7 1.93 8.16 6.11
N ALA A 8 1.79 7.26 7.07
CA ALA A 8 1.69 5.85 6.76
C ALA A 8 0.41 5.54 6.00
N ASP A 9 -0.70 6.14 6.43
CA ASP A 9 -1.97 5.92 5.77
C ASP A 9 -1.95 6.50 4.36
N GLU A 10 -1.34 7.65 4.20
CA GLU A 10 -1.23 8.26 2.88
C GLU A 10 -0.37 7.43 1.95
N ALA A 11 0.75 6.95 2.46
CA ALA A 11 1.64 6.13 1.64
C ALA A 11 0.96 4.83 1.25
N LEU A 12 0.26 4.23 2.20
CA LEU A 12 -0.44 2.99 1.92
C LEU A 12 -1.57 3.21 0.92
N GLY A 13 -2.32 4.29 1.09
CA GLY A 13 -3.41 4.60 0.17
C GLY A 13 -2.91 4.80 -1.25
N ARG A 14 -1.82 5.52 -1.39
CA ARG A 14 -1.21 5.73 -2.70
C ARG A 14 -0.73 4.41 -3.29
N ARG A 15 -0.19 3.55 -2.45
CA ARG A 15 0.29 2.26 -2.93
C ARG A 15 -0.86 1.37 -3.38
N VAL A 16 -1.93 1.34 -2.61
CA VAL A 16 -3.11 0.56 -2.98
C VAL A 16 -3.62 1.05 -4.32
N ARG A 17 -3.69 2.35 -4.51
CA ARG A 17 -4.19 2.91 -5.76
C ARG A 17 -3.24 2.63 -6.91
N ALA A 18 -1.95 2.79 -6.69
CA ALA A 18 -0.98 2.56 -7.77
C ALA A 18 -1.00 1.11 -8.22
N GLU A 19 -1.12 0.18 -7.29
CA GLU A 19 -1.20 -1.23 -7.65
C GLU A 19 -2.47 -1.52 -8.43
N ARG A 20 -3.56 -0.90 -8.03
CA ARG A 20 -4.83 -1.07 -8.71
C ARG A 20 -4.76 -0.53 -10.13
N GLU A 21 -4.28 0.69 -10.26
CA GLU A 21 -4.20 1.34 -11.56
C GLU A 21 -3.21 0.65 -12.48
N GLY A 22 -2.14 0.16 -11.91
CA GLY A 22 -1.15 -0.56 -12.69
C GLY A 22 -1.69 -1.85 -13.28
N ARG A 23 -2.72 -2.40 -12.66
CA ARG A 23 -3.38 -3.61 -13.19
C ARG A 23 -4.57 -3.28 -14.08
N GLY A 24 -4.90 -2.01 -14.20
CA GLY A 24 -6.04 -1.60 -15.00
C GLY A 24 -7.37 -1.92 -14.35
N TRP A 25 -7.40 -2.02 -13.01
CA TRP A 25 -8.62 -2.39 -12.31
C TRP A 25 -9.37 -1.16 -11.82
N SER A 26 -10.68 -1.23 -11.88
CA SER A 26 -11.50 -0.19 -11.27
C SER A 26 -11.59 -0.48 -9.77
N LEU A 27 -12.13 0.45 -9.02
CA LEU A 27 -12.39 0.20 -7.61
C LEU A 27 -13.35 -0.97 -7.44
N ALA A 28 -14.33 -1.09 -8.32
CA ALA A 28 -15.27 -2.19 -8.26
C ALA A 28 -14.59 -3.52 -8.51
N GLU A 29 -13.62 -3.52 -9.42
CA GLU A 29 -12.89 -4.74 -9.72
C GLU A 29 -12.08 -5.17 -8.49
N LEU A 30 -11.37 -4.24 -7.87
CA LEU A 30 -10.61 -4.57 -6.68
C LEU A 30 -11.53 -5.01 -5.55
N ALA A 31 -12.65 -4.34 -5.39
CA ALA A 31 -13.61 -4.69 -4.36
C ALA A 31 -14.06 -6.15 -4.51
N GLY A 32 -14.36 -6.55 -5.72
CA GLY A 32 -14.77 -7.91 -5.97
C GLY A 32 -13.66 -8.91 -5.71
N ARG A 33 -12.46 -8.58 -6.10
CA ARG A 33 -11.33 -9.49 -5.95
C ARG A 33 -10.88 -9.60 -4.49
N ALA A 34 -10.97 -8.52 -3.76
CA ALA A 34 -10.49 -8.51 -2.38
C ALA A 34 -11.57 -8.84 -1.37
N GLY A 35 -12.82 -8.80 -1.77
CA GLY A 35 -13.91 -9.02 -0.83
C GLY A 35 -14.02 -7.88 0.17
N VAL A 36 -13.76 -6.66 -0.29
CA VAL A 36 -13.83 -5.46 0.54
C VAL A 36 -14.75 -4.49 -0.18
N SER A 37 -15.52 -3.71 0.54
CA SER A 37 -16.48 -2.83 -0.11
C SER A 37 -15.75 -1.75 -0.91
N LYS A 38 -16.37 -1.34 -1.98
CA LYS A 38 -15.84 -0.28 -2.83
C LYS A 38 -15.68 1.01 -2.04
N ALA A 39 -16.65 1.30 -1.16
CA ALA A 39 -16.61 2.52 -0.37
C ALA A 39 -15.41 2.49 0.58
N MET A 40 -15.14 1.35 1.18
CA MET A 40 -14.00 1.25 2.07
C MET A 40 -12.70 1.42 1.30
N LEU A 41 -12.60 0.80 0.13
CA LEU A 41 -11.39 0.95 -0.67
C LEU A 41 -11.16 2.39 -1.08
N SER A 42 -12.22 3.07 -1.44
CA SER A 42 -12.11 4.48 -1.80
C SER A 42 -11.57 5.30 -0.65
N LYS A 43 -12.05 5.02 0.56
CA LYS A 43 -11.57 5.74 1.73
C LYS A 43 -10.11 5.42 2.04
N ILE A 44 -9.73 4.18 1.87
CA ILE A 44 -8.35 3.78 2.09
C ILE A 44 -7.42 4.50 1.12
N GLU A 45 -7.80 4.56 -0.13
CA GLU A 45 -6.96 5.21 -1.13
C GLU A 45 -6.82 6.70 -0.88
N ARG A 46 -7.82 7.30 -0.26
CA ARG A 46 -7.76 8.73 0.05
C ARG A 46 -7.23 9.00 1.45
N ALA A 47 -6.80 7.96 2.13
CA ALA A 47 -6.29 8.04 3.50
C ALA A 47 -7.34 8.57 4.47
N GLU A 48 -8.60 8.29 4.19
CA GLU A 48 -9.70 8.70 5.07
C GLU A 48 -10.07 7.59 6.03
N ALA A 49 -9.49 6.43 5.87
CA ALA A 49 -9.71 5.32 6.78
C ALA A 49 -8.45 4.48 6.83
N SER A 50 -8.16 3.96 7.99
CA SER A 50 -7.03 3.06 8.15
C SER A 50 -7.57 1.65 8.08
N PRO A 51 -7.06 0.83 7.21
CA PRO A 51 -7.58 -0.54 7.09
C PRO A 51 -7.14 -1.39 8.26
N THR A 52 -7.96 -2.35 8.62
CA THR A 52 -7.57 -3.33 9.63
C THR A 52 -6.61 -4.32 8.98
N ALA A 53 -5.96 -5.11 9.82
CA ALA A 53 -5.06 -6.14 9.30
C ALA A 53 -5.81 -7.11 8.40
N ALA A 54 -7.04 -7.45 8.75
CA ALA A 54 -7.83 -8.35 7.92
C ALA A 54 -8.11 -7.75 6.55
N THR A 55 -8.46 -6.47 6.53
CA THR A 55 -8.72 -5.79 5.26
C THR A 55 -7.46 -5.71 4.42
N LEU A 56 -6.35 -5.37 5.04
CA LEU A 56 -5.08 -5.30 4.31
C LEU A 56 -4.69 -6.65 3.75
N SER A 57 -4.92 -7.70 4.50
CA SER A 57 -4.60 -9.04 4.03
C SER A 57 -5.41 -9.39 2.79
N ARG A 58 -6.68 -9.01 2.77
CA ARG A 58 -7.52 -9.26 1.61
C ARG A 58 -7.05 -8.49 0.39
N ILE A 59 -6.67 -7.24 0.61
CA ILE A 59 -6.18 -6.41 -0.50
C ILE A 59 -4.87 -6.98 -1.03
N ALA A 60 -3.97 -7.34 -0.13
CA ALA A 60 -2.67 -7.88 -0.55
C ALA A 60 -2.87 -9.17 -1.33
N THR A 61 -3.76 -10.02 -0.85
CA THR A 61 -4.04 -11.29 -1.54
C THR A 61 -4.58 -11.03 -2.95
N ALA A 62 -5.46 -10.04 -3.09
CA ALA A 62 -6.01 -9.72 -4.40
C ALA A 62 -4.91 -9.30 -5.37
N TYR A 63 -3.87 -8.67 -4.86
CA TYR A 63 -2.75 -8.25 -5.69
C TYR A 63 -1.69 -9.34 -5.84
N GLY A 64 -1.83 -10.44 -5.13
CA GLY A 64 -0.82 -11.49 -5.16
C GLY A 64 0.41 -11.15 -4.34
N LEU A 65 0.23 -10.29 -3.35
CA LEU A 65 1.33 -9.86 -2.49
C LEU A 65 1.08 -10.35 -1.07
N THR A 66 2.13 -10.41 -0.28
CA THR A 66 1.95 -10.64 1.14
C THR A 66 1.64 -9.29 1.78
N MET A 67 1.08 -9.32 2.96
CA MET A 67 0.82 -8.11 3.70
C MET A 67 2.11 -7.38 3.98
N ALA A 68 3.14 -8.13 4.32
CA ALA A 68 4.45 -7.54 4.58
C ALA A 68 5.00 -6.85 3.35
N ALA A 69 4.84 -7.46 2.19
CA ALA A 69 5.32 -6.86 0.95
C ALA A 69 4.58 -5.56 0.65
N LEU A 70 3.28 -5.55 0.89
CA LEU A 70 2.50 -4.35 0.64
C LEU A 70 2.97 -3.21 1.54
N PHE A 71 3.17 -3.49 2.80
CA PHE A 71 3.67 -2.50 3.73
C PHE A 71 5.08 -2.08 3.42
N GLU A 72 5.93 -3.00 3.10
CA GLU A 72 7.31 -2.72 2.80
C GLU A 72 7.44 -1.82 1.62
N VAL A 73 6.70 -2.09 0.59
CA VAL A 73 6.79 -1.28 -0.59
C VAL A 73 6.28 0.13 -0.31
N ALA A 74 5.21 0.27 0.47
CA ALA A 74 4.72 1.57 0.82
C ALA A 74 5.74 2.34 1.64
N SER A 75 6.37 1.70 2.59
CA SER A 75 7.41 2.31 3.39
C SER A 75 8.62 2.64 2.59
N HIS A 76 9.01 1.71 1.74
CA HIS A 76 10.19 1.85 0.93
C HIS A 76 10.05 3.00 -0.03
N SER A 77 8.87 3.21 -0.55
CA SER A 77 8.64 4.31 -1.44
C SER A 77 8.96 5.62 -0.80
N SER A 78 8.66 5.80 0.47
CA SER A 78 8.97 7.03 1.12
C SER A 78 10.43 7.17 1.42
N ARG A 79 11.15 6.07 1.53
CA ARG A 79 12.56 6.12 1.85
C ARG A 79 13.47 6.11 0.65
N LEU A 80 12.96 5.79 -0.49
CA LEU A 80 13.79 5.70 -1.65
C LEU A 80 14.56 6.95 -1.96
N GLN A 81 14.00 8.05 -1.64
CA GLN A 81 14.68 9.29 -1.93
C GLN A 81 15.95 9.44 -1.19
N ARG A 82 16.04 8.91 0.01
CA ARG A 82 17.27 8.98 0.72
C ARG A 82 18.08 7.75 0.49
N ALA A 83 17.46 6.68 0.27
CA ALA A 83 18.15 5.45 0.10
C ALA A 83 19.08 5.41 -1.05
N LYS A 84 18.83 6.16 -2.06
CA LYS A 84 19.72 6.10 -3.18
C LYS A 84 21.07 6.59 -2.78
N ASP A 85 21.22 7.14 -1.64
CA ASP A 85 22.50 7.56 -1.21
C ASP A 85 23.26 6.46 -0.53
N GLN A 86 22.72 5.30 -0.38
CA GLN A 86 23.44 4.27 0.26
C GLN A 86 23.54 3.09 -0.53
N PRO A 87 24.16 3.15 -1.53
CA PRO A 87 24.20 2.08 -2.44
C PRO A 87 24.94 0.95 -1.95
N VAL A 88 25.87 1.17 -1.45
CA VAL A 88 26.69 0.26 -1.13
C VAL A 88 26.43 -0.70 -0.18
N TRP A 89 25.94 -0.33 0.69
CA TRP A 89 25.85 -1.20 1.69
C TRP A 89 25.50 -2.57 1.32
N ARG A 90 25.30 -2.78 0.24
CA ARG A 90 25.01 -3.99 -0.13
C ARG A 90 26.03 -4.75 -0.49
N ASP A 91 26.69 -4.48 -0.59
CA ASP A 91 27.59 -5.18 -0.83
C ASP A 91 28.44 -5.64 -0.27
N PRO A 92 28.66 -5.71 0.10
CA PRO A 92 29.52 -6.21 0.51
C PRO A 92 29.88 -7.19 0.35
N LYS A 93 29.83 -7.40 0.10
CA LYS A 93 30.13 -8.20 0.07
C LYS A 93 30.18 -8.61 -0.05
#